data_61aa7b10e91704e727672714613bc5be
#
_entry.id   61aa7b10e91704e727672714613bc5be
#
_cell.length_a   1.000
_cell.length_b   1.000
_cell.length_c   1.000
_cell.angle_alpha   90.00
_cell.angle_beta   90.00
_cell.angle_gamma   90.00
#
_symmetry.space_group_name_H-M   'P 1'
#
loop_
_entity.id
_entity.type
_entity.pdbx_description
1 polymer ?
#
loop_
_entity_poly.entity_id
_entity_poly.type
_entity_poly.pdbx_seq_one_letter_code
_entity_poly.pdbx_strand_id
1 'polypeptide(L)'
;MKAKNIFRIHDGLVCLARAGLPLLLLAGAGCGLRPAREEIPVLMYHHVAAEPGDDVWTVSTAEFRRQIADLKAAGYRTLLPKDLARAYRWKFWLPRKPVIITFDDGLLSLKTEAEPILREAGFQAISYLITGFIADAPAERMQYRSYDCLTWEEVKGMLDRGTIAFGIHSHSHAPNPGRLAKEVGECRHIFKRKTGIKTRDFCYPYGSAPDLLRQAVTNGGYRTAMICEDQLFTNAPDADLFRIPRVSVYGGVHGFAVSAESLSPEGVFSAEVQNDGVALPVRGALRDALSGQTWLLPPGERLGPAPQRWHWTNLPPGLAAPSLQVEIQEQNGLFGYHP
;
A
#
# COMPACT_ATOMS: atom_id res chain seq x y z
N MET A 1 -54.08 -15.44 12.93
CA MET A 1 -52.90 -15.37 13.76
C MET A 1 -51.72 -16.03 13.06
N LYS A 2 -50.83 -15.29 12.49
CA LYS A 2 -49.43 -15.64 12.12
C LYS A 2 -48.79 -14.44 11.52
N ALA A 3 -47.82 -13.89 12.18
CA ALA A 3 -47.05 -12.72 11.77
C ALA A 3 -46.26 -13.03 10.50
N LYS A 4 -46.34 -12.15 9.51
CA LYS A 4 -45.50 -12.17 8.34
C LYS A 4 -44.35 -11.18 8.54
N ASN A 5 -43.15 -11.70 8.57
CA ASN A 5 -41.93 -10.93 8.49
C ASN A 5 -41.87 -10.20 7.15
N ILE A 6 -41.84 -8.88 7.20
CA ILE A 6 -41.68 -8.04 6.01
C ILE A 6 -40.20 -7.68 5.94
N PHE A 7 -39.52 -8.27 4.98
CA PHE A 7 -38.24 -7.76 4.51
C PHE A 7 -38.46 -6.37 3.85
N ARG A 8 -37.89 -5.36 4.42
CA ARG A 8 -37.78 -4.05 3.78
C ARG A 8 -36.58 -4.06 2.84
N ILE A 9 -36.83 -4.22 1.56
CA ILE A 9 -35.88 -3.88 0.51
C ILE A 9 -36.13 -2.41 0.19
N HIS A 10 -35.16 -1.56 0.48
CA HIS A 10 -35.12 -0.20 -0.03
C HIS A 10 -34.56 -0.24 -1.45
N ASP A 11 -35.45 -0.38 -2.42
CA ASP A 11 -35.13 -0.10 -3.81
C ASP A 11 -36.30 0.61 -4.46
N GLY A 12 -36.08 1.87 -4.77
CA GLY A 12 -36.99 2.76 -5.45
C GLY A 12 -37.21 2.43 -6.93
N LEU A 13 -37.39 1.16 -7.26
CA LEU A 13 -37.52 0.71 -8.67
C LEU A 13 -38.74 -0.19 -8.97
N VAL A 14 -39.68 -0.38 -8.05
CA VAL A 14 -40.75 -1.33 -8.24
C VAL A 14 -42.14 -0.65 -8.37
N CYS A 15 -42.24 0.65 -8.44
CA CYS A 15 -43.55 1.34 -8.46
C CYS A 15 -43.96 2.01 -9.80
N LEU A 16 -43.41 1.60 -10.96
CA LEU A 16 -43.79 2.22 -12.25
C LEU A 16 -44.31 1.24 -13.34
N ALA A 17 -44.72 0.03 -12.94
CA ALA A 17 -45.20 -0.96 -13.92
C ALA A 17 -46.73 -1.03 -14.05
N ARG A 18 -47.52 -0.05 -13.61
CA ARG A 18 -49.00 -0.09 -13.72
C ARG A 18 -49.69 1.18 -14.22
N ALA A 19 -49.01 2.11 -14.79
CA ALA A 19 -49.68 3.21 -15.50
C ALA A 19 -48.92 3.41 -16.81
N GLY A 20 -49.57 3.05 -17.92
CA GLY A 20 -49.03 3.08 -19.29
C GLY A 20 -48.52 4.47 -19.74
N LEU A 21 -47.50 4.97 -19.10
CA LEU A 21 -46.69 6.08 -19.58
C LEU A 21 -45.47 5.53 -20.30
N PRO A 22 -45.04 6.14 -21.42
CA PRO A 22 -43.83 5.73 -22.09
C PRO A 22 -42.65 5.87 -21.12
N LEU A 23 -41.89 4.80 -21.02
CA LEU A 23 -40.61 4.78 -20.28
C LEU A 23 -39.68 5.82 -20.93
N LEU A 24 -39.77 7.06 -20.50
CA LEU A 24 -38.67 8.00 -20.70
C LEU A 24 -37.50 7.41 -19.90
N LEU A 25 -36.63 6.68 -20.59
CA LEU A 25 -35.27 6.48 -20.21
C LEU A 25 -34.64 7.89 -20.00
N LEU A 26 -34.84 8.46 -18.83
CA LEU A 26 -33.89 9.37 -18.29
C LEU A 26 -32.61 8.55 -18.14
N ALA A 27 -31.88 8.39 -19.25
CA ALA A 27 -30.46 8.32 -19.23
C ALA A 27 -30.04 9.60 -18.48
N GLY A 28 -30.04 9.50 -17.16
CA GLY A 28 -29.26 10.38 -16.33
C GLY A 28 -27.86 10.26 -16.87
N ALA A 29 -27.55 11.12 -17.84
CA ALA A 29 -26.19 11.53 -18.10
C ALA A 29 -25.70 12.14 -16.80
N GLY A 30 -25.45 11.29 -15.81
CA GLY A 30 -24.43 11.53 -14.83
C GLY A 30 -23.18 11.68 -15.65
N CYS A 31 -22.97 12.90 -16.16
CA CYS A 31 -21.67 13.39 -16.57
C CYS A 31 -20.86 13.43 -15.28
N GLY A 32 -20.58 12.25 -14.72
CA GLY A 32 -19.57 12.05 -13.73
C GLY A 32 -18.29 12.38 -14.45
N LEU A 33 -17.88 13.63 -14.33
CA LEU A 33 -16.52 14.03 -14.55
C LEU A 33 -15.71 12.96 -13.84
N ARG A 34 -14.94 12.14 -14.62
CA ARG A 34 -13.91 11.29 -14.05
C ARG A 34 -13.11 12.20 -13.11
N PRO A 35 -12.96 11.88 -11.82
CA PRO A 35 -12.15 12.71 -10.96
C PRO A 35 -10.82 12.86 -11.66
N ALA A 36 -10.36 14.09 -11.80
CA ALA A 36 -9.05 14.38 -12.32
C ALA A 36 -8.05 13.51 -11.55
N ARG A 37 -7.31 12.67 -12.27
CA ARG A 37 -6.18 11.85 -11.81
C ARG A 37 -6.25 11.51 -10.32
N GLU A 38 -6.94 10.42 -9.98
CA GLU A 38 -6.97 9.92 -8.60
C GLU A 38 -5.63 9.24 -8.32
N GLU A 39 -4.96 9.68 -7.27
CA GLU A 39 -3.74 9.04 -6.78
C GLU A 39 -4.10 7.88 -5.86
N ILE A 40 -3.57 6.71 -6.17
CA ILE A 40 -3.81 5.48 -5.42
C ILE A 40 -2.54 5.10 -4.67
N PRO A 41 -2.57 5.07 -3.34
CA PRO A 41 -1.48 4.51 -2.56
C PRO A 41 -1.35 3.01 -2.82
N VAL A 42 -0.13 2.57 -3.14
CA VAL A 42 0.24 1.16 -3.23
C VAL A 42 1.35 0.93 -2.22
N LEU A 43 0.99 0.37 -1.06
CA LEU A 43 1.89 0.22 0.07
C LEU A 43 2.73 -1.04 -0.07
N MET A 44 4.03 -0.94 0.16
CA MET A 44 4.99 -2.05 0.09
C MET A 44 5.51 -2.39 1.47
N TYR A 45 5.06 -3.51 1.99
CA TYR A 45 5.58 -4.16 3.20
C TYR A 45 6.44 -5.36 2.84
N HIS A 46 7.29 -5.80 3.78
CA HIS A 46 8.02 -7.06 3.68
C HIS A 46 7.77 -7.93 4.91
N HIS A 47 8.28 -7.54 6.07
CA HIS A 47 8.21 -8.29 7.30
C HIS A 47 7.42 -7.54 8.37
N VAL A 48 6.66 -8.29 9.20
CA VAL A 48 5.95 -7.75 10.37
C VAL A 48 6.32 -8.63 11.57
N ALA A 49 6.77 -8.05 12.65
CA ALA A 49 7.16 -8.78 13.86
C ALA A 49 6.80 -8.00 15.12
N ALA A 50 6.61 -8.71 16.25
CA ALA A 50 6.34 -8.04 17.52
C ALA A 50 7.50 -7.11 17.90
N GLU A 51 8.73 -7.58 17.71
CA GLU A 51 9.98 -6.85 17.94
C GLU A 51 10.72 -6.70 16.62
N PRO A 52 10.72 -5.51 15.99
CA PRO A 52 11.24 -5.33 14.64
C PRO A 52 12.77 -5.39 14.53
N GLY A 53 13.50 -5.20 15.63
CA GLY A 53 14.97 -5.12 15.59
C GLY A 53 15.45 -3.90 14.76
N ASP A 54 16.65 -4.02 14.18
CA ASP A 54 17.29 -2.95 13.39
C ASP A 54 17.03 -3.06 11.89
N ASP A 55 16.19 -4.00 11.44
CA ASP A 55 15.88 -4.15 10.02
C ASP A 55 14.78 -3.18 9.58
N VAL A 56 15.16 -2.23 8.75
CA VAL A 56 14.25 -1.20 8.20
C VAL A 56 13.03 -1.76 7.46
N TRP A 57 13.09 -2.99 6.98
CA TRP A 57 11.99 -3.63 6.27
C TRP A 57 11.02 -4.36 7.21
N THR A 58 11.32 -4.37 8.51
CA THR A 58 10.48 -4.98 9.54
C THR A 58 9.66 -3.91 10.25
N VAL A 59 8.35 -3.93 10.04
CA VAL A 59 7.38 -3.08 10.76
C VAL A 59 6.93 -3.81 12.02
N SER A 60 6.83 -3.11 13.16
CA SER A 60 6.28 -3.75 14.36
C SER A 60 4.82 -4.13 14.17
N THR A 61 4.39 -5.24 14.79
CA THR A 61 2.99 -5.68 14.75
C THR A 61 2.03 -4.58 15.28
N ALA A 62 2.47 -3.84 16.32
CA ALA A 62 1.73 -2.73 16.87
C ALA A 62 1.57 -1.59 15.87
N GLU A 63 2.65 -1.21 15.19
CA GLU A 63 2.64 -0.16 14.19
C GLU A 63 1.82 -0.56 12.96
N PHE A 64 1.98 -1.78 12.46
CA PHE A 64 1.16 -2.29 11.38
C PHE A 64 -0.33 -2.24 11.72
N ARG A 65 -0.72 -2.64 12.94
CA ARG A 65 -2.10 -2.56 13.41
C ARG A 65 -2.61 -1.12 13.43
N ARG A 66 -1.80 -0.18 13.90
CA ARG A 66 -2.13 1.26 13.89
C ARG A 66 -2.35 1.77 12.47
N GLN A 67 -1.42 1.49 11.55
CA GLN A 67 -1.50 1.92 10.15
C GLN A 67 -2.77 1.38 9.46
N ILE A 68 -3.12 0.12 9.67
CA ILE A 68 -4.35 -0.48 9.14
C ILE A 68 -5.61 0.17 9.74
N ALA A 69 -5.59 0.47 11.04
CA ALA A 69 -6.70 1.17 11.72
C ALA A 69 -6.87 2.60 11.18
N ASP A 70 -5.79 3.33 10.96
CA ASP A 70 -5.78 4.68 10.39
C ASP A 70 -6.34 4.72 8.97
N LEU A 71 -5.90 3.80 8.11
CA LEU A 71 -6.46 3.65 6.77
C LEU A 71 -7.97 3.40 6.80
N LYS A 72 -8.42 2.51 7.69
CA LYS A 72 -9.84 2.21 7.86
C LYS A 72 -10.62 3.42 8.37
N ALA A 73 -10.12 4.12 9.37
CA ALA A 73 -10.73 5.33 9.92
C ALA A 73 -10.79 6.45 8.89
N ALA A 74 -9.76 6.61 8.06
CA ALA A 74 -9.74 7.56 6.95
C ALA A 74 -10.68 7.17 5.78
N GLY A 75 -11.32 5.99 5.84
CA GLY A 75 -12.29 5.52 4.84
C GLY A 75 -11.67 4.89 3.60
N TYR A 76 -10.41 4.48 3.65
CA TYR A 76 -9.78 3.73 2.56
C TYR A 76 -10.44 2.37 2.36
N ARG A 77 -10.42 1.89 1.12
CA ARG A 77 -10.90 0.57 0.73
C ARG A 77 -9.84 -0.15 -0.07
N THR A 78 -9.53 -1.37 0.34
CA THR A 78 -8.50 -2.16 -0.34
C THR A 78 -8.95 -2.62 -1.71
N LEU A 79 -8.02 -2.58 -2.65
CA LEU A 79 -8.10 -3.17 -3.98
C LEU A 79 -7.01 -4.22 -4.14
N LEU A 80 -7.27 -5.19 -4.99
CA LEU A 80 -6.23 -6.06 -5.51
C LEU A 80 -5.81 -5.58 -6.91
N PRO A 81 -4.56 -5.80 -7.34
CA PRO A 81 -4.09 -5.41 -8.68
C PRO A 81 -4.96 -5.94 -9.82
N LYS A 82 -5.53 -7.13 -9.65
CA LYS A 82 -6.49 -7.70 -10.60
C LYS A 82 -7.74 -6.81 -10.80
N ASP A 83 -8.17 -6.09 -9.75
CA ASP A 83 -9.36 -5.23 -9.82
C ASP A 83 -9.02 -3.93 -10.54
N LEU A 84 -7.80 -3.39 -10.30
CA LEU A 84 -7.25 -2.29 -11.09
C LEU A 84 -7.18 -2.67 -12.58
N ALA A 85 -6.58 -3.82 -12.92
CA ALA A 85 -6.51 -4.31 -14.30
C ALA A 85 -7.89 -4.52 -14.95
N ARG A 86 -8.89 -4.93 -14.17
CA ARG A 86 -10.28 -5.04 -14.63
C ARG A 86 -10.88 -3.67 -14.89
N ALA A 87 -10.68 -2.71 -13.98
CA ALA A 87 -11.18 -1.36 -14.13
C ALA A 87 -10.66 -0.71 -15.42
N TYR A 88 -9.37 -0.88 -15.72
CA TYR A 88 -8.78 -0.40 -16.97
C TYR A 88 -9.35 -1.10 -18.21
N ARG A 89 -9.50 -2.42 -18.18
CA ARG A 89 -10.00 -3.19 -19.32
C ARG A 89 -11.46 -2.93 -19.63
N TRP A 90 -12.30 -2.84 -18.58
CA TRP A 90 -13.75 -2.79 -18.72
C TRP A 90 -14.33 -1.43 -18.38
N LYS A 91 -13.49 -0.42 -18.08
CA LYS A 91 -13.88 0.94 -17.71
C LYS A 91 -14.81 0.99 -16.48
N PHE A 92 -14.59 0.09 -15.51
CA PHE A 92 -15.32 0.12 -14.24
C PHE A 92 -14.78 1.23 -13.34
N TRP A 93 -15.65 1.73 -12.47
CA TRP A 93 -15.29 2.67 -11.44
C TRP A 93 -14.55 1.96 -10.30
N LEU A 94 -13.48 2.56 -9.83
CA LEU A 94 -12.83 2.15 -8.59
C LEU A 94 -13.64 2.67 -7.38
N PRO A 95 -13.56 2.00 -6.22
CA PRO A 95 -14.17 2.53 -4.99
C PRO A 95 -13.54 3.88 -4.64
N ARG A 96 -14.23 4.65 -3.82
CA ARG A 96 -13.66 5.90 -3.27
C ARG A 96 -12.52 5.56 -2.32
N LYS A 97 -11.46 6.39 -2.34
CA LYS A 97 -10.24 6.21 -1.53
C LYS A 97 -9.69 4.77 -1.65
N PRO A 98 -9.28 4.34 -2.85
CA PRO A 98 -8.70 3.02 -3.02
C PRO A 98 -7.27 2.98 -2.45
N VAL A 99 -6.87 1.83 -1.90
CA VAL A 99 -5.49 1.52 -1.47
C VAL A 99 -5.16 0.09 -1.86
N ILE A 100 -3.92 -0.16 -2.27
CA ILE A 100 -3.40 -1.50 -2.49
C ILE A 100 -2.33 -1.78 -1.43
N ILE A 101 -2.48 -2.88 -0.71
CA ILE A 101 -1.51 -3.33 0.30
C ILE A 101 -0.75 -4.51 -0.28
N THR A 102 0.57 -4.40 -0.34
CA THR A 102 1.44 -5.43 -0.91
C THR A 102 2.48 -5.91 0.11
N PHE A 103 2.82 -7.20 0.03
CA PHE A 103 3.91 -7.80 0.79
C PHE A 103 4.85 -8.52 -0.16
N ASP A 104 6.14 -8.30 -0.03
CA ASP A 104 7.13 -8.98 -0.86
C ASP A 104 7.70 -10.22 -0.17
N ASP A 105 8.47 -11.02 -0.91
CA ASP A 105 9.26 -12.17 -0.53
C ASP A 105 8.48 -13.44 -0.09
N GLY A 106 7.23 -13.32 0.36
CA GLY A 106 6.45 -14.47 0.82
C GLY A 106 6.86 -14.97 2.20
N LEU A 107 7.14 -14.05 3.14
CA LEU A 107 7.58 -14.34 4.50
C LEU A 107 6.45 -14.88 5.37
N LEU A 108 6.78 -15.75 6.33
CA LEU A 108 5.83 -16.37 7.25
C LEU A 108 5.07 -15.36 8.10
N SER A 109 5.70 -14.24 8.45
CA SER A 109 5.08 -13.18 9.25
C SER A 109 3.82 -12.58 8.62
N LEU A 110 3.67 -12.66 7.30
CA LEU A 110 2.41 -12.32 6.65
C LEU A 110 1.24 -13.14 7.22
N LYS A 111 1.45 -14.45 7.45
CA LYS A 111 0.42 -15.35 7.98
C LYS A 111 0.21 -15.15 9.48
N THR A 112 1.31 -15.01 10.25
CA THR A 112 1.25 -15.01 11.71
C THR A 112 0.86 -13.66 12.28
N GLU A 113 1.31 -12.57 11.67
CA GLU A 113 1.14 -11.21 12.18
C GLU A 113 0.17 -10.37 11.35
N ALA A 114 0.39 -10.27 10.04
CA ALA A 114 -0.31 -9.30 9.21
C ALA A 114 -1.73 -9.78 8.80
N GLU A 115 -1.91 -11.03 8.38
CA GLU A 115 -3.21 -11.54 7.91
C GLU A 115 -4.32 -11.44 8.99
N PRO A 116 -4.09 -11.76 10.27
CA PRO A 116 -5.10 -11.59 11.31
C PRO A 116 -5.59 -10.14 11.42
N ILE A 117 -4.68 -9.17 11.37
CA ILE A 117 -4.99 -7.74 11.47
C ILE A 117 -5.79 -7.27 10.25
N LEU A 118 -5.37 -7.67 9.06
CA LEU A 118 -6.08 -7.34 7.81
C LEU A 118 -7.50 -7.92 7.81
N ARG A 119 -7.66 -9.15 8.25
CA ARG A 119 -8.96 -9.82 8.34
C ARG A 119 -9.89 -9.13 9.33
N GLU A 120 -9.39 -8.73 10.50
CA GLU A 120 -10.14 -7.97 11.51
C GLU A 120 -10.60 -6.61 10.96
N ALA A 121 -9.77 -5.97 10.16
CA ALA A 121 -10.11 -4.72 9.50
C ALA A 121 -11.11 -4.89 8.33
N GLY A 122 -11.27 -6.09 7.80
CA GLY A 122 -12.00 -6.36 6.55
C GLY A 122 -11.22 -5.94 5.31
N PHE A 123 -9.89 -5.88 5.40
CA PHE A 123 -8.99 -5.50 4.32
C PHE A 123 -8.41 -6.72 3.63
N GLN A 124 -8.09 -6.54 2.34
CA GLN A 124 -7.37 -7.53 1.53
C GLN A 124 -5.98 -6.99 1.18
N ALA A 125 -5.05 -7.91 0.97
CA ALA A 125 -3.71 -7.59 0.48
C ALA A 125 -3.27 -8.61 -0.59
N ILE A 126 -2.15 -8.32 -1.26
CA ILE A 126 -1.46 -9.27 -2.14
C ILE A 126 -0.04 -9.50 -1.65
N SER A 127 0.41 -10.75 -1.68
CA SER A 127 1.81 -11.08 -1.43
C SER A 127 2.47 -11.62 -2.70
N TYR A 128 3.69 -11.16 -2.96
CA TYR A 128 4.50 -11.57 -4.09
C TYR A 128 5.55 -12.58 -3.64
N LEU A 129 5.43 -13.82 -4.13
CA LEU A 129 6.23 -14.95 -3.70
C LEU A 129 7.51 -15.11 -4.50
N ILE A 130 8.63 -15.28 -3.81
CA ILE A 130 9.85 -15.85 -4.39
C ILE A 130 9.68 -17.36 -4.44
N THR A 131 9.23 -17.89 -5.57
CA THR A 131 8.76 -19.29 -5.65
C THR A 131 9.81 -20.34 -5.33
N GLY A 132 11.09 -20.00 -5.38
CA GLY A 132 12.20 -20.88 -5.02
C GLY A 132 12.42 -21.04 -3.52
N PHE A 133 11.81 -20.17 -2.70
CA PHE A 133 11.92 -20.22 -1.24
C PHE A 133 10.65 -20.72 -0.55
N ILE A 134 9.65 -21.17 -1.32
CA ILE A 134 8.40 -21.71 -0.79
C ILE A 134 8.45 -23.24 -0.82
N ALA A 135 8.72 -23.86 0.31
CA ALA A 135 8.71 -25.31 0.49
C ALA A 135 7.28 -25.87 0.45
N ASP A 136 7.13 -27.19 0.35
CA ASP A 136 5.81 -27.80 0.27
C ASP A 136 5.06 -27.76 1.60
N ALA A 137 5.73 -28.09 2.70
CA ALA A 137 5.14 -28.21 4.04
C ALA A 137 5.99 -27.50 5.12
N PRO A 138 5.40 -27.17 6.27
CA PRO A 138 6.12 -26.49 7.37
C PRO A 138 7.37 -27.21 7.88
N ALA A 139 7.41 -28.54 7.79
CA ALA A 139 8.59 -29.32 8.18
C ALA A 139 9.82 -29.08 7.28
N GLU A 140 9.61 -28.58 6.08
CA GLU A 140 10.64 -28.30 5.06
C GLU A 140 10.89 -26.80 4.88
N ARG A 141 10.39 -25.98 5.81
CA ARG A 141 10.40 -24.51 5.70
C ARG A 141 11.78 -23.97 5.34
N MET A 142 11.79 -23.09 4.36
CA MET A 142 12.99 -22.40 3.91
C MET A 142 13.03 -20.98 4.51
N GLN A 143 14.21 -20.39 4.46
CA GLN A 143 14.44 -19.02 4.88
C GLN A 143 14.95 -18.17 3.73
N TYR A 144 14.52 -16.91 3.69
CA TYR A 144 15.06 -15.87 2.85
C TYR A 144 15.56 -14.71 3.72
N ARG A 145 16.83 -14.32 3.58
CA ARG A 145 17.46 -13.26 4.42
C ARG A 145 17.25 -13.46 5.93
N SER A 146 17.39 -14.70 6.40
CA SER A 146 17.16 -15.08 7.81
C SER A 146 15.71 -15.05 8.29
N TYR A 147 14.75 -14.77 7.43
CA TYR A 147 13.32 -14.84 7.75
C TYR A 147 12.70 -16.11 7.22
N ASP A 148 11.86 -16.73 8.03
CA ASP A 148 11.07 -17.90 7.61
C ASP A 148 10.11 -17.51 6.48
N CYS A 149 10.07 -18.33 5.44
CA CYS A 149 9.14 -18.18 4.33
C CYS A 149 7.87 -18.99 4.55
N LEU A 150 6.80 -18.61 3.87
CA LEU A 150 5.58 -19.42 3.75
C LEU A 150 5.87 -20.77 3.10
N THR A 151 4.96 -21.71 3.27
CA THR A 151 4.93 -22.96 2.52
C THR A 151 3.74 -22.99 1.57
N TRP A 152 3.78 -23.88 0.56
CA TRP A 152 2.65 -24.03 -0.38
C TRP A 152 1.37 -24.47 0.32
N GLU A 153 1.47 -25.25 1.38
CA GLU A 153 0.33 -25.61 2.23
C GLU A 153 -0.30 -24.38 2.87
N GLU A 154 0.52 -23.49 3.43
CA GLU A 154 0.07 -22.24 4.05
C GLU A 154 -0.51 -21.27 3.03
N VAL A 155 0.15 -21.12 1.87
CA VAL A 155 -0.35 -20.30 0.75
C VAL A 155 -1.75 -20.75 0.32
N LYS A 156 -2.00 -22.05 0.19
CA LYS A 156 -3.34 -22.57 -0.13
C LYS A 156 -4.36 -22.21 0.93
N GLY A 157 -4.03 -22.45 2.21
CA GLY A 157 -4.93 -22.08 3.31
C GLY A 157 -5.26 -20.58 3.38
N MET A 158 -4.30 -19.70 3.03
CA MET A 158 -4.53 -18.25 2.96
C MET A 158 -5.39 -17.87 1.74
N LEU A 159 -5.18 -18.53 0.59
CA LEU A 159 -6.03 -18.35 -0.59
C LEU A 159 -7.49 -18.73 -0.32
N ASP A 160 -7.72 -19.83 0.41
CA ASP A 160 -9.07 -20.30 0.77
C ASP A 160 -9.78 -19.30 1.72
N ARG A 161 -9.05 -18.62 2.59
CA ARG A 161 -9.61 -17.56 3.45
C ARG A 161 -9.93 -16.26 2.69
N GLY A 162 -9.27 -16.02 1.56
CA GLY A 162 -9.57 -14.89 0.67
C GLY A 162 -9.10 -13.52 1.16
N THR A 163 -8.40 -13.42 2.31
CA THR A 163 -7.80 -12.17 2.80
C THR A 163 -6.58 -11.79 1.97
N ILE A 164 -5.75 -12.79 1.62
CA ILE A 164 -4.51 -12.59 0.88
C ILE A 164 -4.61 -13.20 -0.52
N ALA A 165 -4.36 -12.37 -1.53
CA ALA A 165 -4.06 -12.84 -2.87
C ALA A 165 -2.55 -13.05 -3.03
N PHE A 166 -2.15 -13.78 -4.07
CA PHE A 166 -0.73 -14.03 -4.33
C PHE A 166 -0.34 -13.70 -5.76
N GLY A 167 0.80 -13.03 -5.89
CA GLY A 167 1.52 -12.74 -7.11
C GLY A 167 2.90 -13.38 -7.13
N ILE A 168 3.73 -13.01 -8.09
CA ILE A 168 5.05 -13.59 -8.32
C ILE A 168 6.14 -12.52 -8.12
N HIS A 169 7.20 -12.91 -7.40
CA HIS A 169 8.42 -12.12 -7.17
C HIS A 169 9.67 -12.82 -7.69
N SER A 170 9.60 -13.43 -8.88
CA SER A 170 10.60 -14.32 -9.47
C SER A 170 10.73 -15.70 -8.77
N HIS A 171 11.71 -16.49 -9.22
CA HIS A 171 12.04 -17.77 -8.59
C HIS A 171 13.19 -17.66 -7.60
N SER A 172 14.23 -16.94 -7.99
CA SER A 172 15.50 -16.91 -7.25
C SER A 172 15.81 -15.58 -6.59
N HIS A 173 15.05 -14.51 -6.91
CA HIS A 173 15.37 -13.13 -6.52
C HIS A 173 16.82 -12.75 -6.85
N ALA A 174 17.32 -13.20 -8.02
CA ALA A 174 18.69 -12.94 -8.43
C ALA A 174 18.87 -11.46 -8.83
N PRO A 175 20.05 -10.86 -8.64
CA PRO A 175 20.31 -9.49 -9.06
C PRO A 175 20.44 -9.31 -10.58
N ASN A 176 20.54 -10.43 -11.33
CA ASN A 176 20.74 -10.40 -12.78
C ASN A 176 19.40 -10.39 -13.53
N PRO A 177 19.07 -9.30 -14.28
CA PRO A 177 17.79 -9.19 -15.01
C PRO A 177 17.60 -10.28 -16.08
N GLY A 178 18.69 -10.73 -16.72
CA GLY A 178 18.63 -11.79 -17.72
C GLY A 178 18.25 -13.15 -17.14
N ARG A 179 18.68 -13.44 -15.91
CA ARG A 179 18.24 -14.61 -15.17
C ARG A 179 16.78 -14.49 -14.78
N LEU A 180 16.39 -13.35 -14.20
CA LEU A 180 14.99 -13.09 -13.81
C LEU A 180 14.04 -13.21 -15.01
N ALA A 181 14.42 -12.69 -16.18
CA ALA A 181 13.61 -12.76 -17.39
C ALA A 181 13.33 -14.21 -17.81
N LYS A 182 14.29 -15.13 -17.63
CA LYS A 182 14.09 -16.56 -17.90
C LYS A 182 13.14 -17.24 -16.91
N GLU A 183 13.13 -16.78 -15.67
CA GLU A 183 12.30 -17.33 -14.59
C GLU A 183 10.81 -16.94 -14.68
N VAL A 184 10.47 -15.85 -15.36
CA VAL A 184 9.12 -15.26 -15.39
C VAL A 184 8.02 -16.25 -15.74
N GLY A 185 8.21 -17.05 -16.77
CA GLY A 185 7.24 -18.07 -17.18
C GLY A 185 7.20 -19.27 -16.22
N GLU A 186 8.35 -19.71 -15.75
CA GLU A 186 8.50 -20.86 -14.85
C GLU A 186 7.80 -20.61 -13.51
N CYS A 187 8.03 -19.45 -12.89
CA CYS A 187 7.40 -19.08 -11.61
C CYS A 187 5.88 -19.20 -11.68
N ARG A 188 5.28 -18.72 -12.76
CA ARG A 188 3.84 -18.80 -12.95
C ARG A 188 3.32 -20.22 -13.13
N HIS A 189 4.11 -21.07 -13.79
CA HIS A 189 3.79 -22.50 -13.90
C HIS A 189 3.91 -23.22 -12.55
N ILE A 190 4.95 -22.92 -11.77
CA ILE A 190 5.12 -23.45 -10.41
C ILE A 190 3.90 -23.06 -9.56
N PHE A 191 3.57 -21.77 -9.52
CA PHE A 191 2.42 -21.29 -8.76
C PHE A 191 1.12 -21.99 -9.14
N LYS A 192 0.83 -22.07 -10.45
CA LYS A 192 -0.37 -22.78 -10.94
C LYS A 192 -0.37 -24.26 -10.56
N ARG A 193 0.77 -24.95 -10.69
CA ARG A 193 0.88 -26.37 -10.33
C ARG A 193 0.66 -26.60 -8.84
N LYS A 194 1.20 -25.71 -7.98
CA LYS A 194 1.10 -25.82 -6.53
C LYS A 194 -0.26 -25.43 -5.96
N THR A 195 -0.93 -24.42 -6.53
CA THR A 195 -2.18 -23.85 -6.00
C THR A 195 -3.43 -24.15 -6.83
N GLY A 196 -3.29 -24.62 -8.07
CA GLY A 196 -4.38 -24.72 -9.02
C GLY A 196 -4.80 -23.40 -9.68
N ILE A 197 -4.33 -22.25 -9.16
CA ILE A 197 -4.76 -20.92 -9.55
C ILE A 197 -3.77 -20.29 -10.54
N LYS A 198 -4.26 -19.45 -11.44
CA LYS A 198 -3.41 -18.63 -12.33
C LYS A 198 -3.31 -17.23 -11.76
N THR A 199 -2.16 -16.86 -11.22
CA THR A 199 -1.88 -15.44 -10.94
C THR A 199 -1.44 -14.71 -12.21
N ARG A 200 -1.69 -13.39 -12.25
CA ARG A 200 -1.31 -12.48 -13.34
C ARG A 200 -0.67 -11.20 -12.84
N ASP A 201 -0.25 -11.22 -11.59
CA ASP A 201 0.33 -10.09 -10.90
C ASP A 201 1.80 -10.40 -10.60
N PHE A 202 2.69 -9.50 -11.01
CA PHE A 202 4.14 -9.61 -10.85
C PHE A 202 4.66 -8.47 -9.99
N CYS A 203 5.76 -8.71 -9.31
CA CYS A 203 6.54 -7.67 -8.65
C CYS A 203 8.00 -7.84 -9.07
N TYR A 204 8.60 -6.76 -9.54
CA TYR A 204 10.00 -6.79 -9.96
C TYR A 204 10.92 -6.87 -8.74
N PRO A 205 11.81 -7.87 -8.66
CA PRO A 205 12.88 -7.89 -7.67
C PRO A 205 13.68 -6.58 -7.67
N TYR A 206 14.00 -6.08 -6.48
CA TYR A 206 14.67 -4.79 -6.28
C TYR A 206 13.89 -3.57 -6.81
N GLY A 207 12.61 -3.72 -7.14
CA GLY A 207 11.75 -2.64 -7.62
C GLY A 207 12.10 -2.07 -8.99
N SER A 208 13.06 -2.63 -9.70
CA SER A 208 13.54 -2.14 -11.00
C SER A 208 12.98 -2.96 -12.16
N ALA A 209 12.47 -2.28 -13.18
CA ALA A 209 11.87 -2.88 -14.38
C ALA A 209 12.73 -2.63 -15.64
N PRO A 210 13.95 -3.21 -15.76
CA PRO A 210 14.76 -3.08 -16.95
C PRO A 210 14.04 -3.71 -18.16
N ASP A 211 14.27 -3.18 -19.35
CA ASP A 211 13.50 -3.51 -20.57
C ASP A 211 13.40 -5.01 -20.84
N LEU A 212 14.50 -5.75 -20.68
CA LEU A 212 14.51 -7.19 -20.91
C LEU A 212 13.53 -7.92 -19.98
N LEU A 213 13.55 -7.56 -18.68
CA LEU A 213 12.67 -8.18 -17.70
C LEU A 213 11.21 -7.73 -17.89
N ARG A 214 11.01 -6.43 -18.18
CA ARG A 214 9.70 -5.86 -18.49
C ARG A 214 9.07 -6.55 -19.71
N GLN A 215 9.82 -6.76 -20.77
CA GLN A 215 9.36 -7.52 -21.93
C GLN A 215 8.96 -8.96 -21.58
N ALA A 216 9.79 -9.65 -20.79
CA ALA A 216 9.48 -11.00 -20.35
C ALA A 216 8.18 -11.07 -19.55
N VAL A 217 7.95 -10.11 -18.63
CA VAL A 217 6.73 -10.02 -17.82
C VAL A 217 5.51 -9.73 -18.70
N THR A 218 5.60 -8.75 -19.60
CA THR A 218 4.50 -8.40 -20.51
C THR A 218 4.13 -9.59 -21.41
N ASN A 219 5.12 -10.27 -22.00
CA ASN A 219 4.92 -11.43 -22.87
C ASN A 219 4.55 -12.70 -22.05
N GLY A 220 4.93 -12.75 -20.77
CA GLY A 220 4.64 -13.85 -19.86
C GLY A 220 3.16 -13.99 -19.46
N GLY A 221 2.31 -13.08 -19.92
CA GLY A 221 0.86 -13.11 -19.70
C GLY A 221 0.44 -12.59 -18.32
N TYR A 222 1.27 -11.77 -17.68
CA TYR A 222 0.89 -10.96 -16.54
C TYR A 222 0.01 -9.79 -16.99
N ARG A 223 -0.61 -9.11 -16.06
CA ARG A 223 -1.50 -7.95 -16.31
C ARG A 223 -1.11 -6.73 -15.52
N THR A 224 -0.44 -6.94 -14.41
CA THR A 224 0.10 -5.87 -13.57
C THR A 224 1.51 -6.24 -13.12
N ALA A 225 2.34 -5.22 -12.93
CA ALA A 225 3.65 -5.40 -12.35
C ALA A 225 4.05 -4.18 -11.50
N MET A 226 4.57 -4.46 -10.30
CA MET A 226 4.93 -3.47 -9.30
C MET A 226 6.40 -3.13 -9.36
N ILE A 227 6.71 -1.83 -9.27
CA ILE A 227 8.05 -1.28 -9.10
C ILE A 227 8.17 -0.62 -7.71
N CYS A 228 9.36 -0.10 -7.36
CA CYS A 228 9.58 0.64 -6.13
C CYS A 228 10.17 2.01 -6.49
N GLU A 229 9.33 3.05 -6.45
CA GLU A 229 9.71 4.43 -6.79
C GLU A 229 9.26 5.44 -5.73
N ASP A 230 8.75 4.97 -4.58
CA ASP A 230 8.22 5.79 -3.49
C ASP A 230 7.25 6.89 -3.94
N GLN A 231 6.35 6.53 -4.86
CA GLN A 231 5.35 7.41 -5.45
C GLN A 231 3.95 6.80 -5.39
N LEU A 232 2.94 7.66 -5.38
CA LEU A 232 1.56 7.23 -5.56
C LEU A 232 1.31 6.83 -7.02
N PHE A 233 0.48 5.81 -7.21
CA PHE A 233 0.06 5.43 -8.55
C PHE A 233 -0.98 6.43 -9.09
N THR A 234 -0.64 7.14 -10.14
CA THR A 234 -1.58 8.04 -10.83
C THR A 234 -2.54 7.22 -11.71
N ASN A 235 -3.80 7.14 -11.31
CA ASN A 235 -4.85 6.47 -12.06
C ASN A 235 -5.26 7.33 -13.28
N ALA A 236 -4.53 7.20 -14.38
CA ALA A 236 -4.78 7.89 -15.65
C ALA A 236 -5.12 6.88 -16.75
N PRO A 237 -5.87 7.24 -17.80
CA PRO A 237 -6.28 6.31 -18.86
C PRO A 237 -5.14 5.60 -19.59
N ASP A 238 -3.96 6.20 -19.59
CA ASP A 238 -2.73 5.75 -20.21
C ASP A 238 -1.70 5.22 -19.22
N ALA A 239 -2.09 5.01 -17.96
CA ALA A 239 -1.17 4.52 -16.93
C ALA A 239 -0.59 3.14 -17.29
N ASP A 240 0.71 2.99 -17.09
CA ASP A 240 1.42 1.73 -17.35
C ASP A 240 1.22 0.75 -16.20
N LEU A 241 0.32 -0.20 -16.38
CA LEU A 241 0.06 -1.26 -15.39
C LEU A 241 1.22 -2.25 -15.21
N PHE A 242 2.27 -2.17 -16.03
CA PHE A 242 3.51 -2.94 -15.87
C PHE A 242 4.61 -2.15 -15.16
N ARG A 243 4.27 -0.96 -14.64
CA ARG A 243 5.14 -0.10 -13.84
C ARG A 243 4.34 0.64 -12.78
N ILE A 244 3.59 -0.08 -11.97
CA ILE A 244 2.82 0.49 -10.87
C ILE A 244 3.80 0.83 -9.73
N PRO A 245 4.01 2.12 -9.42
CA PRO A 245 4.89 2.52 -8.34
C PRO A 245 4.30 2.16 -6.98
N ARG A 246 5.16 1.95 -6.01
CA ARG A 246 4.78 1.64 -4.64
C ARG A 246 5.47 2.58 -3.67
N VAL A 247 4.82 2.78 -2.54
CA VAL A 247 5.34 3.48 -1.37
C VAL A 247 5.95 2.46 -0.44
N SER A 248 7.24 2.59 -0.16
CA SER A 248 7.92 1.74 0.82
C SER A 248 7.43 2.07 2.22
N VAL A 249 7.01 1.07 2.98
CA VAL A 249 6.70 1.21 4.40
C VAL A 249 7.85 0.63 5.19
N TYR A 250 8.54 1.50 5.90
CA TYR A 250 9.68 1.14 6.71
C TYR A 250 9.27 0.94 8.17
N GLY A 251 9.90 -0.02 8.82
CA GLY A 251 9.92 -0.11 10.27
C GLY A 251 11.01 0.77 10.85
N GLY A 252 10.94 1.06 12.14
CA GLY A 252 12.05 1.74 12.83
C GLY A 252 12.01 3.27 12.84
N VAL A 253 10.88 3.89 12.51
CA VAL A 253 10.61 5.24 13.01
C VAL A 253 10.19 5.08 14.47
N HIS A 254 11.13 4.79 15.33
CA HIS A 254 10.89 4.51 16.74
C HIS A 254 10.78 5.76 17.61
N GLY A 255 11.05 6.87 17.06
CA GLY A 255 11.02 8.17 17.68
C GLY A 255 11.88 9.13 16.89
N PHE A 256 11.43 10.32 16.78
CA PHE A 256 12.29 11.41 16.37
C PHE A 256 12.37 12.42 17.49
N ALA A 257 13.51 13.03 17.64
CA ALA A 257 13.71 14.11 18.59
C ALA A 257 13.61 15.44 17.86
N VAL A 258 12.88 16.37 18.44
CA VAL A 258 12.82 17.76 18.00
C VAL A 258 13.51 18.62 19.05
N SER A 259 14.43 19.46 18.62
CA SER A 259 15.17 20.35 19.49
C SER A 259 15.42 21.72 18.83
N ALA A 260 15.90 22.68 19.60
CA ALA A 260 16.24 24.02 19.12
C ALA A 260 15.12 24.70 18.30
N GLU A 261 13.88 24.57 18.77
CA GLU A 261 12.72 25.21 18.14
C GLU A 261 12.77 26.72 18.32
N SER A 262 12.47 27.45 17.27
CA SER A 262 12.38 28.90 17.29
C SER A 262 11.39 29.42 16.25
N LEU A 263 10.63 30.44 16.61
CA LEU A 263 9.76 31.19 15.69
C LEU A 263 10.27 32.63 15.61
N SER A 264 10.69 33.07 14.42
CA SER A 264 11.15 34.42 14.21
C SER A 264 9.97 35.40 14.01
N PRO A 265 10.19 36.71 14.26
CA PRO A 265 9.17 37.73 14.00
C PRO A 265 8.71 37.80 12.54
N GLU A 266 9.56 37.35 11.60
CA GLU A 266 9.30 37.32 10.17
C GLU A 266 8.47 36.11 9.73
N GLY A 267 8.01 35.26 10.68
CA GLY A 267 7.20 34.09 10.39
C GLY A 267 8.01 32.90 9.87
N VAL A 268 9.23 32.73 10.35
CA VAL A 268 10.03 31.52 10.09
C VAL A 268 10.11 30.67 11.35
N PHE A 269 9.54 29.48 11.30
CA PHE A 269 9.72 28.46 12.33
C PHE A 269 10.91 27.56 11.95
N SER A 270 11.80 27.32 12.90
CA SER A 270 12.97 26.47 12.72
C SER A 270 13.04 25.44 13.83
N ALA A 271 13.38 24.21 13.49
CA ALA A 271 13.61 23.13 14.45
C ALA A 271 14.77 22.24 13.98
N GLU A 272 15.52 21.71 14.93
CA GLU A 272 16.43 20.60 14.68
C GLU A 272 15.70 19.29 14.89
N VAL A 273 15.73 18.42 13.87
CA VAL A 273 15.04 17.14 13.86
C VAL A 273 16.04 16.03 13.58
N GLN A 274 16.00 14.98 14.37
CA GLN A 274 16.81 13.79 14.17
C GLN A 274 15.98 12.53 14.43
N ASN A 275 16.31 11.44 13.74
CA ASN A 275 15.76 10.12 13.99
C ASN A 275 16.85 9.26 14.64
N ASP A 276 16.53 8.53 15.69
CA ASP A 276 17.46 7.63 16.40
C ASP A 276 17.75 6.33 15.66
N GLY A 277 17.07 6.10 14.52
CA GLY A 277 17.18 4.91 13.68
C GLY A 277 17.90 5.12 12.35
N VAL A 278 17.47 4.36 11.36
CA VAL A 278 18.02 4.38 9.99
C VAL A 278 17.51 5.60 9.23
N ALA A 279 18.31 6.10 8.30
CA ALA A 279 17.91 7.24 7.45
C ALA A 279 16.69 6.88 6.57
N LEU A 280 15.57 7.51 6.83
CA LEU A 280 14.30 7.29 6.15
C LEU A 280 13.90 8.47 5.26
N PRO A 281 13.26 8.22 4.10
CA PRO A 281 12.66 9.29 3.31
C PRO A 281 11.39 9.77 4.02
N VAL A 282 11.44 10.99 4.55
CA VAL A 282 10.32 11.59 5.29
C VAL A 282 10.00 12.97 4.75
N ARG A 283 8.82 13.47 5.08
CA ARG A 283 8.41 14.84 4.84
C ARG A 283 8.14 15.53 6.17
N GLY A 284 8.82 16.61 6.43
CA GLY A 284 8.54 17.43 7.60
C GLY A 284 7.22 18.15 7.46
N ALA A 285 6.44 18.19 8.53
CA ALA A 285 5.23 18.96 8.65
C ALA A 285 5.28 19.79 9.92
N LEU A 286 4.75 21.00 9.87
CA LEU A 286 4.51 21.85 11.03
C LEU A 286 3.00 22.00 11.17
N ARG A 287 2.45 21.66 12.32
CA ARG A 287 1.04 21.74 12.62
C ARG A 287 0.78 22.74 13.72
N ASP A 288 -0.20 23.60 13.52
CA ASP A 288 -0.76 24.40 14.61
C ASP A 288 -1.87 23.61 15.33
N ALA A 289 -1.63 23.27 16.59
CA ALA A 289 -2.54 22.48 17.40
C ALA A 289 -3.88 23.20 17.68
N LEU A 290 -3.90 24.53 17.61
CA LEU A 290 -5.10 25.33 17.87
C LEU A 290 -6.02 25.40 16.65
N SER A 291 -5.47 25.67 15.46
CA SER A 291 -6.25 25.77 14.22
C SER A 291 -6.36 24.47 13.45
N GLY A 292 -5.47 23.51 13.71
CA GLY A 292 -5.31 22.27 12.94
C GLY A 292 -4.65 22.47 11.58
N GLN A 293 -4.23 23.69 11.25
CA GLN A 293 -3.56 23.99 9.98
C GLN A 293 -2.17 23.33 9.94
N THR A 294 -1.80 22.82 8.77
CA THR A 294 -0.51 22.12 8.57
C THR A 294 0.23 22.72 7.38
N TRP A 295 1.52 22.97 7.55
CA TRP A 295 2.44 23.42 6.51
C TRP A 295 3.47 22.31 6.25
N LEU A 296 3.57 21.87 5.00
CA LEU A 296 4.45 20.80 4.61
C LEU A 296 5.77 21.36 4.06
N LEU A 297 6.89 20.76 4.46
CA LEU A 297 8.14 20.98 3.75
C LEU A 297 8.09 20.29 2.37
N PRO A 298 8.90 20.76 1.41
CA PRO A 298 9.10 20.03 0.16
C PRO A 298 9.48 18.56 0.47
N PRO A 299 9.14 17.61 -0.41
CA PRO A 299 9.58 16.23 -0.25
C PRO A 299 11.10 16.24 -0.16
N GLY A 300 11.60 15.70 0.93
CA GLY A 300 12.92 16.05 1.36
C GLY A 300 13.90 14.92 1.43
N GLU A 301 14.93 15.26 2.14
CA GLU A 301 16.08 14.44 2.45
C GLU A 301 15.71 13.26 3.37
N ARG A 302 16.59 12.29 3.44
CA ARG A 302 16.43 11.16 4.35
C ARG A 302 16.78 11.60 5.78
N LEU A 303 15.82 11.58 6.69
CA LEU A 303 16.07 11.86 8.10
C LEU A 303 16.80 10.68 8.74
N GLY A 304 17.94 10.95 9.33
CA GLY A 304 18.81 9.97 9.98
C GLY A 304 19.24 10.42 11.38
N PRO A 305 20.23 9.73 11.99
CA PRO A 305 20.69 10.03 13.34
C PRO A 305 21.46 11.36 13.47
N ALA A 306 21.91 11.94 12.36
CA ALA A 306 22.49 13.28 12.39
C ALA A 306 21.39 14.34 12.43
N PRO A 307 21.45 15.32 13.36
CA PRO A 307 20.47 16.40 13.42
C PRO A 307 20.40 17.18 12.11
N GLN A 308 19.20 17.42 11.64
CA GLN A 308 18.93 18.25 10.46
C GLN A 308 18.11 19.46 10.88
N ARG A 309 18.45 20.65 10.35
CA ARG A 309 17.68 21.86 10.63
C ARG A 309 16.64 22.08 9.55
N TRP A 310 15.38 22.08 9.96
CA TRP A 310 14.24 22.32 9.12
C TRP A 310 13.72 23.74 9.30
N HIS A 311 13.22 24.35 8.21
CA HIS A 311 12.69 25.72 8.20
C HIS A 311 11.34 25.76 7.49
N TRP A 312 10.33 26.24 8.19
CA TRP A 312 9.04 26.59 7.60
C TRP A 312 8.94 28.10 7.45
N THR A 313 8.79 28.59 6.23
CA THR A 313 8.75 30.00 5.89
C THR A 313 7.34 30.44 5.48
N ASN A 314 7.12 31.77 5.47
CA ASN A 314 5.83 32.35 5.09
C ASN A 314 4.66 31.90 5.97
N LEU A 315 4.90 31.66 7.23
CA LEU A 315 3.84 31.34 8.18
C LEU A 315 2.95 32.58 8.44
N PRO A 316 1.64 32.39 8.66
CA PRO A 316 0.75 33.49 8.98
C PRO A 316 1.18 34.26 10.23
N PRO A 317 0.94 35.59 10.30
CA PRO A 317 1.20 36.32 11.50
C PRO A 317 0.26 35.89 12.64
N GLY A 318 0.75 36.00 13.88
CA GLY A 318 -0.03 35.67 15.07
C GLY A 318 0.03 34.23 15.55
N LEU A 319 0.84 33.38 14.92
CA LEU A 319 1.13 32.04 15.44
C LEU A 319 1.97 32.16 16.72
N ALA A 320 1.69 31.28 17.67
CA ALA A 320 2.46 31.18 18.92
C ALA A 320 3.32 29.89 18.90
N ALA A 321 4.60 30.02 19.16
CA ALA A 321 5.51 28.86 19.17
C ALA A 321 5.01 27.68 20.01
N PRO A 322 4.37 27.87 21.19
CA PRO A 322 3.86 26.74 21.98
C PRO A 322 2.71 25.95 21.33
N SER A 323 2.03 26.51 20.31
CA SER A 323 0.97 25.80 19.59
C SER A 323 1.47 25.06 18.37
N LEU A 324 2.70 25.27 17.96
CA LEU A 324 3.30 24.67 16.78
C LEU A 324 3.96 23.32 17.14
N GLN A 325 3.61 22.30 16.42
CA GLN A 325 4.13 20.94 16.59
C GLN A 325 4.79 20.48 15.31
N VAL A 326 6.01 19.97 15.44
CA VAL A 326 6.70 19.33 14.32
C VAL A 326 6.17 17.91 14.19
N GLU A 327 5.79 17.55 12.98
CA GLU A 327 5.36 16.19 12.63
C GLU A 327 6.28 15.65 11.54
N ILE A 328 6.51 14.35 11.54
CA ILE A 328 7.11 13.63 10.43
C ILE A 328 6.02 12.87 9.71
N GLN A 329 5.91 13.10 8.41
CA GLN A 329 5.03 12.32 7.56
C GLN A 329 5.89 11.46 6.65
N GLU A 330 5.45 10.23 6.38
CA GLU A 330 6.01 9.49 5.26
C GLU A 330 5.85 10.30 3.99
N GLN A 331 6.71 10.04 3.00
CA GLN A 331 6.87 10.86 1.80
C GLN A 331 5.55 11.23 1.10
N ASN A 332 4.49 10.46 1.36
CA ASN A 332 3.16 10.62 0.76
C ASN A 332 2.05 11.08 1.73
N GLY A 333 2.39 11.41 2.97
CA GLY A 333 1.41 11.88 3.95
C GLY A 333 0.35 10.87 4.37
N LEU A 334 0.57 9.57 4.13
CA LEU A 334 -0.37 8.50 4.49
C LEU A 334 -0.32 8.17 5.97
N PHE A 335 0.85 8.25 6.57
CA PHE A 335 1.08 8.02 7.98
C PHE A 335 1.83 9.20 8.58
N GLY A 336 1.36 9.70 9.71
CA GLY A 336 2.01 10.73 10.48
C GLY A 336 2.66 10.14 11.73
N TYR A 337 3.83 10.63 12.07
CA TYR A 337 4.53 10.32 13.31
C TYR A 337 4.65 11.60 14.12
N HIS A 338 4.36 11.49 15.41
CA HIS A 338 4.48 12.58 16.37
C HIS A 338 5.63 12.27 17.34
N PRO A 339 6.37 13.29 17.82
CA PRO A 339 7.42 13.11 18.80
C PRO A 339 6.91 12.55 20.11
#